data_d94a3746a4b58e7f3a0e73e1c1813b76
#
_entry.id   d94a3746a4b58e7f3a0e73e1c1813b76
#
_cell.length_a   1.000
_cell.length_b   1.000
_cell.length_c   1.000
_cell.angle_alpha   90.00
_cell.angle_beta   90.00
_cell.angle_gamma   90.00
#
_symmetry.space_group_name_H-M   'P 1'
#
loop_
_entity.id
_entity.type
_entity.pdbx_description
1 polymer ?
#
loop_
_entity_poly.entity_id
_entity_poly.type
_entity_poly.pdbx_seq_one_letter_code
_entity_poly.pdbx_strand_id
1 'polypeptide(L)'
;MKRTYYILILSMFLIAGCGKSAKQLKAEQKAKEHAEIESYQRAYKVAVMPTLDCLPAYLLKDSMLYDTAKVDTRLKEYTAQMDCDTAMAGGSVQAAFSDLVRTERLKHRQKVLMHYLTDTNLNWQLIADRSSKLKKLSDLSDKIIAKTRFSGTDLLSNKVVKKAKPKYQVFQVQVNDVLIRLKMLQNHEIDAYWFTEPQTTKALQGDNNSLFNSADAGVHLGVVAIMDKHRRPSDETEFAKAYDKAVELINKNGVKYYAALIKKYMQADDATVRALPDIKYTKVGPPRRADLIMARDFLNHNK
;
A
#
# COMPACT_ATOMS: atom_id res chain seq x y z
N MET A 1 84.87 42.93 0.46
CA MET A 1 83.76 42.27 1.18
C MET A 1 82.50 42.66 0.42
N LYS A 2 81.97 41.74 -0.34
CA LYS A 2 80.72 41.95 -1.15
C LYS A 2 79.55 41.40 -0.40
N ARG A 3 78.54 42.23 -0.01
CA ARG A 3 77.25 41.80 0.57
C ARG A 3 76.29 41.58 -0.58
N THR A 4 75.89 40.35 -0.75
CA THR A 4 74.87 39.92 -1.72
C THR A 4 73.47 40.01 -1.05
N TYR A 5 72.61 40.86 -1.59
CA TYR A 5 71.22 40.94 -1.18
C TYR A 5 70.39 39.88 -1.93
N TYR A 6 69.81 38.94 -1.21
CA TYR A 6 68.80 38.05 -1.76
C TYR A 6 67.41 38.73 -1.71
N ILE A 7 66.89 39.03 -2.86
CA ILE A 7 65.49 39.48 -3.01
C ILE A 7 64.67 38.25 -3.07
N LEU A 8 63.84 38.04 -2.00
CA LEU A 8 62.84 36.97 -1.94
C LEU A 8 61.59 37.48 -2.67
N ILE A 9 61.34 37.01 -3.89
CA ILE A 9 60.10 37.26 -4.61
C ILE A 9 59.10 36.28 -4.07
N LEU A 10 58.16 36.73 -3.17
CA LEU A 10 57.02 35.99 -2.68
C LEU A 10 55.94 36.02 -3.76
N SER A 11 55.92 35.00 -4.60
CA SER A 11 54.84 34.82 -5.57
C SER A 11 53.55 34.43 -4.82
N MET A 12 52.69 35.40 -4.63
CA MET A 12 51.33 35.22 -4.08
C MET A 12 50.46 34.54 -5.16
N PHE A 13 50.34 33.19 -5.08
CA PHE A 13 49.34 32.46 -5.85
C PHE A 13 47.95 32.80 -5.28
N LEU A 14 47.27 33.74 -5.92
CA LEU A 14 45.84 33.95 -5.76
C LEU A 14 45.13 32.72 -6.34
N ILE A 15 44.84 31.75 -5.49
CA ILE A 15 43.88 30.72 -5.82
C ILE A 15 42.51 31.42 -5.87
N ALA A 16 42.07 31.83 -7.05
CA ALA A 16 40.72 32.26 -7.32
C ALA A 16 39.82 31.04 -7.13
N GLY A 17 39.42 30.78 -5.89
CA GLY A 17 38.38 29.83 -5.57
C GLY A 17 37.07 30.33 -6.20
N CYS A 18 36.71 29.75 -7.35
CA CYS A 18 35.44 30.00 -8.03
C CYS A 18 34.30 29.39 -7.18
N GLY A 19 34.14 29.87 -5.95
CA GLY A 19 33.02 29.57 -5.09
C GLY A 19 31.80 30.37 -5.55
N LYS A 20 30.69 29.68 -5.85
CA LYS A 20 29.44 30.35 -6.20
C LYS A 20 29.05 31.32 -5.08
N SER A 21 28.58 32.50 -5.44
CA SER A 21 28.12 33.48 -4.45
C SER A 21 26.87 32.94 -3.71
N ALA A 22 26.62 33.38 -2.48
CA ALA A 22 25.45 33.00 -1.71
C ALA A 22 24.14 33.26 -2.48
N LYS A 23 24.09 34.28 -3.32
CA LYS A 23 22.96 34.59 -4.20
C LYS A 23 22.80 33.53 -5.32
N GLN A 24 23.91 33.08 -5.91
CA GLN A 24 23.87 32.00 -6.92
C GLN A 24 23.45 30.67 -6.32
N LEU A 25 23.94 30.31 -5.12
CA LEU A 25 23.55 29.09 -4.41
C LEU A 25 22.02 29.08 -4.06
N LYS A 26 21.50 30.22 -3.58
CA LYS A 26 20.07 30.37 -3.33
C LYS A 26 19.23 30.29 -4.62
N ALA A 27 19.70 30.86 -5.72
CA ALA A 27 19.00 30.78 -7.00
C ALA A 27 18.98 29.34 -7.55
N GLU A 28 20.10 28.62 -7.47
CA GLU A 28 20.20 27.22 -7.86
C GLU A 28 19.32 26.32 -6.97
N GLN A 29 19.27 26.57 -5.67
CA GLN A 29 18.42 25.82 -4.76
C GLN A 29 16.93 26.02 -5.12
N LYS A 30 16.49 27.28 -5.33
CA LYS A 30 15.12 27.57 -5.77
C LYS A 30 14.81 26.93 -7.13
N ALA A 31 15.74 26.95 -8.08
CA ALA A 31 15.55 26.33 -9.39
C ALA A 31 15.41 24.79 -9.24
N LYS A 32 16.21 24.16 -8.38
CA LYS A 32 16.10 22.72 -8.07
C LYS A 32 14.75 22.38 -7.42
N GLU A 33 14.34 23.16 -6.42
CA GLU A 33 13.05 22.99 -5.74
C GLU A 33 11.89 23.11 -6.75
N HIS A 34 11.93 24.12 -7.63
CA HIS A 34 10.90 24.30 -8.65
C HIS A 34 10.88 23.14 -9.66
N ALA A 35 12.03 22.70 -10.13
CA ALA A 35 12.16 21.55 -11.03
C ALA A 35 11.66 20.25 -10.38
N GLU A 36 11.90 20.06 -9.07
CA GLU A 36 11.41 18.91 -8.33
C GLU A 36 9.88 18.95 -8.17
N ILE A 37 9.29 20.12 -7.85
CA ILE A 37 7.84 20.31 -7.78
C ILE A 37 7.19 20.00 -9.13
N GLU A 38 7.74 20.53 -10.23
CA GLU A 38 7.21 20.23 -11.57
C GLU A 38 7.35 18.76 -11.94
N SER A 39 8.49 18.13 -11.63
CA SER A 39 8.71 16.71 -11.82
C SER A 39 7.68 15.89 -11.02
N TYR A 40 7.47 16.23 -9.74
CA TYR A 40 6.46 15.58 -8.91
C TYR A 40 5.04 15.75 -9.45
N GLN A 41 4.70 16.94 -9.97
CA GLN A 41 3.37 17.16 -10.58
C GLN A 41 3.15 16.29 -11.80
N ARG A 42 4.19 16.09 -12.63
CA ARG A 42 4.14 15.26 -13.84
C ARG A 42 4.27 13.77 -13.56
N ALA A 43 4.74 13.36 -12.38
CA ALA A 43 4.97 11.97 -12.06
C ALA A 43 3.69 11.13 -12.14
N TYR A 44 3.83 9.83 -12.46
CA TYR A 44 2.77 8.83 -12.35
C TYR A 44 2.71 8.34 -10.90
N LYS A 45 1.74 8.87 -10.15
CA LYS A 45 1.62 8.62 -8.71
C LYS A 45 0.70 7.44 -8.43
N VAL A 46 1.18 6.52 -7.60
CA VAL A 46 0.47 5.29 -7.21
C VAL A 46 0.26 5.28 -5.71
N ALA A 47 -0.99 5.23 -5.26
CA ALA A 47 -1.32 5.06 -3.84
C ALA A 47 -1.12 3.60 -3.42
N VAL A 48 -0.34 3.39 -2.35
CA VAL A 48 0.01 2.07 -1.82
C VAL A 48 -0.20 2.00 -0.32
N MET A 49 -0.37 0.77 0.18
CA MET A 49 -0.56 0.45 1.60
C MET A 49 0.63 -0.39 2.11
N PRO A 50 0.88 -0.45 3.43
CA PRO A 50 1.94 -1.29 4.01
C PRO A 50 1.51 -2.77 4.07
N THR A 51 1.09 -3.32 2.93
CA THR A 51 0.53 -4.67 2.79
C THR A 51 1.19 -5.41 1.63
N LEU A 52 1.27 -6.74 1.72
CA LEU A 52 2.03 -7.55 0.75
C LEU A 52 1.47 -7.53 -0.66
N ASP A 53 0.18 -7.26 -0.85
CA ASP A 53 -0.38 -7.08 -2.19
C ASP A 53 0.24 -5.88 -2.94
N CYS A 54 0.79 -4.91 -2.20
CA CYS A 54 1.54 -3.77 -2.75
C CYS A 54 3.03 -4.07 -3.04
N LEU A 55 3.54 -5.25 -2.69
CA LEU A 55 4.96 -5.59 -2.89
C LEU A 55 5.44 -5.41 -4.33
N PRO A 56 4.66 -5.77 -5.39
CA PRO A 56 5.07 -5.49 -6.76
C PRO A 56 5.32 -4.01 -7.04
N ALA A 57 4.50 -3.10 -6.48
CA ALA A 57 4.70 -1.66 -6.63
C ALA A 57 5.95 -1.16 -5.91
N TYR A 58 6.23 -1.64 -4.73
CA TYR A 58 7.46 -1.30 -4.00
C TYR A 58 8.69 -1.82 -4.74
N LEU A 59 8.66 -3.05 -5.24
CA LEU A 59 9.76 -3.65 -5.99
C LEU A 59 10.01 -2.91 -7.30
N LEU A 60 8.97 -2.64 -8.09
CA LEU A 60 9.15 -1.94 -9.37
C LEU A 60 9.72 -0.53 -9.18
N LYS A 61 9.40 0.14 -8.08
CA LYS A 61 9.91 1.48 -7.77
C LYS A 61 11.36 1.43 -7.28
N ASP A 62 11.67 0.63 -6.26
CA ASP A 62 13.01 0.59 -5.68
C ASP A 62 14.07 0.00 -6.62
N SER A 63 13.66 -0.93 -7.50
CA SER A 63 14.54 -1.55 -8.51
C SER A 63 14.45 -0.88 -9.89
N MET A 64 13.70 0.23 -10.02
CA MET A 64 13.51 0.97 -11.28
C MET A 64 13.21 0.04 -12.46
N LEU A 65 12.21 -0.85 -12.31
CA LEU A 65 11.88 -1.85 -13.32
C LEU A 65 11.16 -1.28 -14.56
N TYR A 66 10.90 0.01 -14.59
CA TYR A 66 10.29 0.78 -15.68
C TYR A 66 11.34 1.64 -16.40
N ASP A 67 11.02 2.05 -17.60
CA ASP A 67 11.86 2.98 -18.37
C ASP A 67 11.72 4.40 -17.79
N THR A 68 12.74 4.84 -17.05
CA THR A 68 12.75 6.15 -16.38
C THR A 68 12.77 7.35 -17.36
N ALA A 69 13.10 7.12 -18.63
CA ALA A 69 12.99 8.14 -19.66
C ALA A 69 11.55 8.35 -20.13
N LYS A 70 10.70 7.34 -19.96
CA LYS A 70 9.28 7.37 -20.37
C LYS A 70 8.34 7.75 -19.25
N VAL A 71 8.58 7.26 -18.03
CA VAL A 71 7.71 7.51 -16.89
C VAL A 71 8.50 7.73 -15.60
N ASP A 72 8.11 8.75 -14.82
CA ASP A 72 8.54 8.91 -13.42
C ASP A 72 7.43 8.34 -12.53
N THR A 73 7.60 7.11 -12.06
CA THR A 73 6.66 6.47 -11.13
C THR A 73 7.00 6.84 -9.70
N ARG A 74 6.05 7.39 -8.96
CA ARG A 74 6.20 7.74 -7.54
C ARG A 74 5.12 7.08 -6.70
N LEU A 75 5.50 6.51 -5.56
CA LEU A 75 4.57 5.91 -4.62
C LEU A 75 4.10 6.97 -3.62
N LYS A 76 2.80 6.97 -3.32
CA LYS A 76 2.20 7.69 -2.20
C LYS A 76 1.75 6.67 -1.17
N GLU A 77 2.46 6.64 -0.06
CA GLU A 77 2.26 5.67 1.00
C GLU A 77 1.17 6.16 1.97
N TYR A 78 0.23 5.28 2.27
CA TYR A 78 -0.86 5.51 3.21
C TYR A 78 -0.96 4.32 4.16
N THR A 79 -1.43 4.54 5.37
CA THR A 79 -1.70 3.48 6.35
C THR A 79 -3.20 3.23 6.54
N ALA A 80 -4.02 4.16 6.07
CA ALA A 80 -5.48 4.03 6.08
C ALA A 80 -6.05 4.04 4.65
N GLN A 81 -6.88 3.04 4.34
CA GLN A 81 -7.50 2.91 3.02
C GLN A 81 -8.35 4.14 2.63
N MET A 82 -8.94 4.82 3.61
CA MET A 82 -9.72 6.04 3.36
C MET A 82 -8.88 7.18 2.79
N ASP A 83 -7.59 7.25 3.10
CA ASP A 83 -6.68 8.25 2.56
C ASP A 83 -6.37 7.96 1.09
N CYS A 84 -6.25 6.66 0.72
CA CYS A 84 -6.19 6.25 -0.69
C CYS A 84 -7.45 6.67 -1.45
N ASP A 85 -8.64 6.50 -0.87
CA ASP A 85 -9.90 6.92 -1.49
C ASP A 85 -9.94 8.43 -1.71
N THR A 86 -9.50 9.21 -0.71
CA THR A 86 -9.41 10.67 -0.82
C THR A 86 -8.43 11.08 -1.91
N ALA A 87 -7.31 10.39 -2.02
CA ALA A 87 -6.32 10.62 -3.08
C ALA A 87 -6.87 10.30 -4.48
N MET A 88 -7.63 9.21 -4.61
CA MET A 88 -8.32 8.84 -5.86
C MET A 88 -9.39 9.86 -6.24
N ALA A 89 -10.29 10.20 -5.32
CA ALA A 89 -11.37 11.13 -5.55
C ALA A 89 -10.86 12.55 -5.87
N GLY A 90 -9.81 12.97 -5.17
CA GLY A 90 -9.16 14.28 -5.37
C GLY A 90 -8.24 14.34 -6.60
N GLY A 91 -8.01 13.22 -7.31
CA GLY A 91 -7.16 13.18 -8.50
C GLY A 91 -5.67 13.39 -8.21
N SER A 92 -5.23 13.18 -6.97
CA SER A 92 -3.82 13.35 -6.56
C SER A 92 -2.95 12.14 -6.86
N VAL A 93 -3.54 11.04 -7.36
CA VAL A 93 -2.88 9.82 -7.82
C VAL A 93 -3.48 9.35 -9.14
N GLN A 94 -2.70 8.64 -9.96
CA GLN A 94 -3.12 8.05 -11.23
C GLN A 94 -3.54 6.60 -11.07
N ALA A 95 -2.98 5.90 -10.08
CA ALA A 95 -3.33 4.53 -9.75
C ALA A 95 -3.43 4.35 -8.23
N ALA A 96 -4.16 3.33 -7.78
CA ALA A 96 -4.24 2.99 -6.36
C ALA A 96 -4.47 1.50 -6.14
N PHE A 97 -3.79 0.94 -5.15
CA PHE A 97 -4.13 -0.35 -4.57
C PHE A 97 -5.33 -0.17 -3.64
N SER A 98 -6.37 -0.94 -3.86
CA SER A 98 -7.65 -0.80 -3.15
C SER A 98 -8.43 -2.11 -3.15
N ASP A 99 -9.72 -2.04 -2.79
CA ASP A 99 -10.65 -3.16 -2.92
C ASP A 99 -11.88 -2.81 -3.77
N LEU A 100 -12.53 -3.83 -4.33
CA LEU A 100 -13.68 -3.69 -5.21
C LEU A 100 -14.87 -2.99 -4.54
N VAL A 101 -15.09 -3.16 -3.24
CA VAL A 101 -16.20 -2.50 -2.53
C VAL A 101 -15.97 -1.00 -2.50
N ARG A 102 -14.76 -0.56 -2.15
CA ARG A 102 -14.40 0.86 -2.07
C ARG A 102 -14.42 1.52 -3.45
N THR A 103 -13.80 0.90 -4.42
CA THR A 103 -13.71 1.44 -5.79
C THR A 103 -15.08 1.52 -6.46
N GLU A 104 -15.92 0.51 -6.35
CA GLU A 104 -17.29 0.56 -6.85
C GLU A 104 -18.12 1.62 -6.10
N ARG A 105 -17.93 1.80 -4.80
CA ARG A 105 -18.56 2.89 -4.05
C ARG A 105 -18.14 4.27 -4.57
N LEU A 106 -16.85 4.50 -4.82
CA LEU A 106 -16.35 5.76 -5.39
C LEU A 106 -16.95 6.02 -6.77
N LYS A 107 -17.03 5.01 -7.65
CA LYS A 107 -17.70 5.10 -8.95
C LYS A 107 -19.17 5.52 -8.80
N HIS A 108 -19.92 4.87 -7.94
CA HIS A 108 -21.37 5.09 -7.83
C HIS A 108 -21.73 6.35 -7.06
N ARG A 109 -21.06 6.63 -5.93
CA ARG A 109 -21.41 7.75 -5.03
C ARG A 109 -20.71 9.05 -5.36
N GLN A 110 -19.46 9.00 -5.78
CA GLN A 110 -18.65 10.19 -6.03
C GLN A 110 -18.37 10.40 -7.52
N LYS A 111 -18.90 9.53 -8.40
CA LYS A 111 -18.72 9.58 -9.84
C LYS A 111 -17.25 9.60 -10.28
N VAL A 112 -16.38 8.98 -9.50
CA VAL A 112 -14.96 8.83 -9.85
C VAL A 112 -14.86 7.87 -11.04
N LEU A 113 -14.33 8.36 -12.16
CA LEU A 113 -14.11 7.55 -13.35
C LEU A 113 -12.80 6.76 -13.19
N MET A 114 -12.89 5.44 -13.28
CA MET A 114 -11.75 4.53 -13.17
C MET A 114 -12.04 3.18 -13.82
N HIS A 115 -10.98 2.50 -14.21
CA HIS A 115 -10.99 1.10 -14.62
C HIS A 115 -10.01 0.28 -13.75
N TYR A 116 -10.04 -1.05 -13.88
CA TYR A 116 -9.17 -1.96 -13.14
C TYR A 116 -8.03 -2.42 -14.03
N LEU A 117 -6.79 -2.24 -13.55
CA LEU A 117 -5.60 -2.76 -14.20
C LEU A 117 -5.46 -4.26 -13.93
N THR A 118 -5.64 -4.65 -12.68
CA THR A 118 -5.49 -6.04 -12.25
C THR A 118 -6.24 -6.29 -10.94
N ASP A 119 -6.56 -7.55 -10.66
CA ASP A 119 -6.77 -8.00 -9.29
C ASP A 119 -5.43 -8.13 -8.56
N THR A 120 -5.47 -8.15 -7.24
CA THR A 120 -4.30 -8.39 -6.39
C THR A 120 -4.51 -9.62 -5.53
N ASN A 121 -3.43 -10.16 -4.98
CA ASN A 121 -3.50 -11.25 -4.01
C ASN A 121 -3.89 -10.80 -2.58
N LEU A 122 -4.56 -9.66 -2.45
CA LEU A 122 -5.04 -9.17 -1.16
C LEU A 122 -5.99 -10.17 -0.53
N ASN A 123 -5.56 -10.75 0.58
CA ASN A 123 -6.29 -11.75 1.34
C ASN A 123 -6.50 -11.26 2.76
N TRP A 124 -7.75 -11.21 3.22
CA TRP A 124 -8.09 -10.84 4.58
C TRP A 124 -8.34 -12.04 5.44
N GLN A 125 -7.79 -11.99 6.66
CA GLN A 125 -8.12 -12.94 7.71
C GLN A 125 -8.75 -12.22 8.90
N LEU A 126 -9.79 -12.82 9.48
CA LEU A 126 -10.37 -12.37 10.74
C LEU A 126 -9.60 -13.02 11.88
N ILE A 127 -8.79 -12.23 12.57
CA ILE A 127 -7.95 -12.69 13.68
C ILE A 127 -8.63 -12.33 14.99
N ALA A 128 -8.90 -13.34 15.79
CA ALA A 128 -9.43 -13.19 17.15
C ALA A 128 -8.28 -12.91 18.12
N ASP A 129 -8.47 -11.90 18.97
CA ASP A 129 -7.58 -11.65 20.10
C ASP A 129 -7.57 -12.85 21.06
N ARG A 130 -6.39 -13.26 21.51
CA ARG A 130 -6.23 -14.42 22.43
C ARG A 130 -7.00 -14.26 23.73
N SER A 131 -7.14 -13.03 24.24
CA SER A 131 -7.88 -12.74 25.47
C SER A 131 -9.39 -12.90 25.30
N SER A 132 -9.91 -12.75 24.07
CA SER A 132 -11.32 -12.89 23.72
C SER A 132 -11.84 -14.33 23.82
N LYS A 133 -10.93 -15.31 23.82
CA LYS A 133 -11.20 -16.76 23.85
C LYS A 133 -12.04 -17.28 22.66
N LEU A 134 -12.12 -16.52 21.58
CA LEU A 134 -12.81 -16.91 20.36
C LEU A 134 -12.05 -18.01 19.62
N LYS A 135 -12.70 -19.14 19.32
CA LYS A 135 -12.09 -20.28 18.60
C LYS A 135 -12.77 -20.56 17.26
N LYS A 136 -14.02 -20.15 17.09
CA LYS A 136 -14.82 -20.35 15.88
C LYS A 136 -15.80 -19.21 15.69
N LEU A 137 -16.39 -19.09 14.48
CA LEU A 137 -17.30 -18.00 14.15
C LEU A 137 -18.55 -17.93 15.04
N SER A 138 -19.07 -19.06 15.51
CA SER A 138 -20.23 -19.06 16.41
C SER A 138 -19.98 -18.40 17.77
N ASP A 139 -18.70 -18.20 18.14
CA ASP A 139 -18.32 -17.56 19.40
C ASP A 139 -18.36 -16.03 19.33
N LEU A 140 -18.70 -15.46 18.17
CA LEU A 140 -18.77 -14.01 17.94
C LEU A 140 -19.98 -13.33 18.60
N SER A 141 -20.87 -14.09 19.26
CA SER A 141 -22.02 -13.54 19.98
C SER A 141 -21.59 -12.54 21.05
N ASP A 142 -22.14 -11.32 21.03
CA ASP A 142 -21.81 -10.22 21.96
C ASP A 142 -20.31 -9.81 21.92
N LYS A 143 -19.73 -9.84 20.72
CA LYS A 143 -18.31 -9.53 20.46
C LYS A 143 -18.16 -8.35 19.53
N ILE A 144 -16.98 -7.72 19.57
CA ILE A 144 -16.62 -6.54 18.77
C ILE A 144 -15.66 -6.95 17.66
N ILE A 145 -15.98 -6.58 16.41
CA ILE A 145 -15.11 -6.76 15.24
C ILE A 145 -14.64 -5.39 14.74
N ALA A 146 -13.32 -5.19 14.62
CA ALA A 146 -12.74 -4.02 13.98
C ALA A 146 -12.74 -4.18 12.45
N LYS A 147 -13.34 -3.23 11.73
CA LYS A 147 -13.42 -3.19 10.26
C LYS A 147 -13.24 -1.78 9.72
N THR A 148 -13.25 -1.62 8.41
CA THR A 148 -13.43 -0.34 7.72
C THR A 148 -14.78 -0.33 7.00
N ARG A 149 -15.62 0.68 7.24
CA ARG A 149 -16.94 0.79 6.59
C ARG A 149 -16.81 0.92 5.07
N PHE A 150 -17.75 0.34 4.36
CA PHE A 150 -17.84 0.35 2.90
C PHE A 150 -16.55 -0.14 2.22
N SER A 151 -15.97 -1.22 2.73
CA SER A 151 -14.77 -1.86 2.21
C SER A 151 -14.95 -3.37 2.12
N GLY A 152 -13.94 -4.05 1.58
CA GLY A 152 -13.88 -5.52 1.60
C GLY A 152 -14.07 -6.09 2.99
N THR A 153 -13.51 -5.46 4.03
CA THR A 153 -13.66 -5.92 5.42
C THR A 153 -15.08 -5.71 5.97
N ASP A 154 -15.83 -4.73 5.47
CA ASP A 154 -17.26 -4.54 5.80
C ASP A 154 -18.11 -5.66 5.19
N LEU A 155 -17.92 -5.94 3.90
CA LEU A 155 -18.56 -7.05 3.22
C LEU A 155 -18.27 -8.38 3.92
N LEU A 156 -17.01 -8.64 4.22
CA LEU A 156 -16.57 -9.87 4.89
C LEU A 156 -17.13 -9.98 6.31
N SER A 157 -17.21 -8.88 7.08
CA SER A 157 -17.84 -8.86 8.41
C SER A 157 -19.30 -9.27 8.34
N ASN A 158 -20.07 -8.72 7.41
CA ASN A 158 -21.47 -9.09 7.23
C ASN A 158 -21.62 -10.58 6.82
N LYS A 159 -20.73 -11.06 5.94
CA LYS A 159 -20.70 -12.47 5.52
C LYS A 159 -20.40 -13.41 6.69
N VAL A 160 -19.41 -13.05 7.52
CA VAL A 160 -19.01 -13.81 8.71
C VAL A 160 -20.13 -13.83 9.76
N VAL A 161 -20.73 -12.67 10.08
CA VAL A 161 -21.84 -12.58 11.03
C VAL A 161 -23.04 -13.40 10.57
N LYS A 162 -23.39 -13.31 9.27
CA LYS A 162 -24.47 -14.14 8.69
C LYS A 162 -24.17 -15.64 8.81
N LYS A 163 -22.92 -16.06 8.59
CA LYS A 163 -22.46 -17.46 8.73
C LYS A 163 -22.44 -17.92 10.19
N ALA A 164 -22.02 -17.05 11.10
CA ALA A 164 -21.90 -17.32 12.53
C ALA A 164 -23.24 -17.58 13.20
N LYS A 165 -24.32 -16.95 12.72
CA LYS A 165 -25.69 -17.00 13.34
C LYS A 165 -25.61 -16.73 14.84
N PRO A 166 -25.01 -15.61 15.31
CA PRO A 166 -24.80 -15.36 16.73
C PRO A 166 -26.14 -15.22 17.46
N LYS A 167 -26.19 -15.65 18.72
CA LYS A 167 -27.38 -15.49 19.58
C LYS A 167 -27.65 -14.02 19.92
N TYR A 168 -26.57 -13.25 20.14
CA TYR A 168 -26.61 -11.81 20.45
C TYR A 168 -25.90 -11.02 19.36
N GLN A 169 -26.11 -9.71 19.34
CA GLN A 169 -25.57 -8.80 18.35
C GLN A 169 -24.03 -8.84 18.35
N VAL A 170 -23.44 -8.84 17.16
CA VAL A 170 -22.00 -8.59 16.94
C VAL A 170 -21.82 -7.11 16.69
N PHE A 171 -21.02 -6.46 17.50
CA PHE A 171 -20.72 -5.05 17.34
C PHE A 171 -19.59 -4.87 16.31
N GLN A 172 -19.70 -3.86 15.46
CA GLN A 172 -18.73 -3.61 14.41
C GLN A 172 -18.24 -2.18 14.54
N VAL A 173 -16.95 -2.00 14.84
CA VAL A 173 -16.32 -0.69 15.04
C VAL A 173 -15.40 -0.36 13.89
N GLN A 174 -15.29 0.94 13.58
CA GLN A 174 -14.44 1.39 12.48
C GLN A 174 -13.03 1.73 12.98
N VAL A 175 -12.04 0.99 12.47
CA VAL A 175 -10.61 1.28 12.64
C VAL A 175 -9.97 1.22 11.26
N ASN A 176 -9.60 2.36 10.70
CA ASN A 176 -9.18 2.48 9.29
C ASN A 176 -7.70 2.17 9.06
N ASP A 177 -6.85 2.59 10.00
CA ASP A 177 -5.40 2.43 9.91
C ASP A 177 -4.99 0.99 10.27
N VAL A 178 -4.28 0.33 9.34
CA VAL A 178 -3.91 -1.09 9.49
C VAL A 178 -2.83 -1.31 10.55
N LEU A 179 -1.96 -0.32 10.78
CA LEU A 179 -0.91 -0.39 11.81
C LEU A 179 -1.48 -0.11 13.20
N ILE A 180 -2.40 0.85 13.32
CA ILE A 180 -3.13 1.10 14.56
C ILE A 180 -3.94 -0.13 14.93
N ARG A 181 -4.61 -0.77 13.96
CA ARG A 181 -5.37 -1.99 14.19
C ARG A 181 -4.52 -3.11 14.78
N LEU A 182 -3.27 -3.25 14.31
CA LEU A 182 -2.34 -4.24 14.86
C LEU A 182 -1.91 -3.89 16.29
N LYS A 183 -1.67 -2.61 16.60
CA LYS A 183 -1.38 -2.15 17.96
C LYS A 183 -2.54 -2.39 18.91
N MET A 184 -3.77 -2.13 18.48
CA MET A 184 -4.99 -2.41 19.28
C MET A 184 -5.14 -3.89 19.59
N LEU A 185 -4.83 -4.80 18.63
CA LEU A 185 -4.78 -6.23 18.90
C LEU A 185 -3.73 -6.56 19.97
N GLN A 186 -2.52 -5.99 19.86
CA GLN A 186 -1.43 -6.21 20.83
C GLN A 186 -1.79 -5.72 22.25
N ASN A 187 -2.64 -4.69 22.33
CA ASN A 187 -3.16 -4.12 23.60
C ASN A 187 -4.45 -4.81 24.08
N HIS A 188 -4.97 -5.80 23.39
CA HIS A 188 -6.21 -6.51 23.74
C HIS A 188 -7.45 -5.62 23.82
N GLU A 189 -7.60 -4.64 22.89
CA GLU A 189 -8.65 -3.62 22.99
C GLU A 189 -9.99 -4.06 22.35
N ILE A 190 -9.98 -4.98 21.38
CA ILE A 190 -11.16 -5.44 20.63
C ILE A 190 -11.04 -6.95 20.44
N ASP A 191 -12.19 -7.65 20.35
CA ASP A 191 -12.24 -9.11 20.31
C ASP A 191 -11.70 -9.73 19.00
N ALA A 192 -11.91 -9.07 17.83
CA ALA A 192 -11.46 -9.58 16.55
C ALA A 192 -11.16 -8.46 15.53
N TYR A 193 -10.21 -8.72 14.64
CA TYR A 193 -9.69 -7.75 13.68
C TYR A 193 -9.47 -8.36 12.31
N TRP A 194 -9.74 -7.59 11.26
CA TRP A 194 -9.36 -7.94 9.90
C TRP A 194 -7.94 -7.50 9.59
N PHE A 195 -7.11 -8.45 9.19
CA PHE A 195 -5.75 -8.19 8.71
C PHE A 195 -5.50 -8.83 7.35
N THR A 196 -4.48 -8.33 6.69
CA THR A 196 -3.82 -8.92 5.52
C THR A 196 -2.33 -9.07 5.83
N GLU A 197 -1.56 -9.71 4.97
CA GLU A 197 -0.12 -9.85 5.19
C GLU A 197 0.63 -8.52 5.01
N PRO A 198 1.67 -8.23 5.79
CA PRO A 198 2.31 -9.09 6.82
C PRO A 198 1.68 -9.00 8.22
N GLN A 199 0.66 -8.15 8.43
CA GLN A 199 0.04 -7.94 9.74
C GLN A 199 -0.65 -9.20 10.26
N THR A 200 -1.22 -10.03 9.38
CA THR A 200 -1.78 -11.33 9.74
C THR A 200 -0.74 -12.23 10.38
N THR A 201 0.40 -12.42 9.72
CA THR A 201 1.52 -13.24 10.25
C THR A 201 1.99 -12.69 11.60
N LYS A 202 2.14 -11.35 11.73
CA LYS A 202 2.52 -10.73 13.00
C LYS A 202 1.50 -10.94 14.09
N ALA A 203 0.21 -10.85 13.77
CA ALA A 203 -0.88 -11.10 14.72
C ALA A 203 -0.88 -12.56 15.20
N LEU A 204 -0.69 -13.52 14.30
CA LEU A 204 -0.65 -14.96 14.66
C LEU A 204 0.55 -15.33 15.53
N GLN A 205 1.68 -14.63 15.44
CA GLN A 205 2.82 -14.81 16.34
C GLN A 205 2.52 -14.45 17.81
N GLY A 206 1.43 -13.72 18.06
CA GLY A 206 0.95 -13.39 19.41
C GLY A 206 -0.03 -14.39 20.01
N ASP A 207 -0.06 -15.64 19.54
CA ASP A 207 -0.99 -16.70 19.96
C ASP A 207 -2.48 -16.37 19.71
N ASN A 208 -2.73 -15.51 18.73
CA ASN A 208 -4.08 -15.16 18.27
C ASN A 208 -4.60 -16.21 17.27
N ASN A 209 -5.95 -16.32 17.13
CA ASN A 209 -6.57 -17.33 16.31
C ASN A 209 -7.13 -16.73 15.00
N SER A 210 -6.88 -17.37 13.86
CA SER A 210 -7.61 -17.08 12.62
C SER A 210 -8.98 -17.76 12.63
N LEU A 211 -10.05 -16.96 12.59
CA LEU A 211 -11.44 -17.44 12.56
C LEU A 211 -11.96 -17.60 11.13
N PHE A 212 -11.40 -16.86 10.19
CA PHE A 212 -11.86 -16.83 8.80
C PHE A 212 -10.75 -16.34 7.88
N ASN A 213 -10.69 -16.90 6.67
CA ASN A 213 -9.78 -16.52 5.61
C ASN A 213 -10.57 -16.28 4.33
N SER A 214 -10.42 -15.11 3.71
CA SER A 214 -11.18 -14.75 2.52
C SER A 214 -10.77 -15.58 1.29
N ALA A 215 -9.52 -16.00 1.17
CA ALA A 215 -9.06 -16.84 0.07
C ALA A 215 -9.70 -18.24 0.13
N ASP A 216 -9.76 -18.85 1.32
CA ASP A 216 -10.42 -20.16 1.52
C ASP A 216 -11.92 -20.08 1.23
N ALA A 217 -12.51 -18.91 1.42
CA ALA A 217 -13.91 -18.64 1.06
C ALA A 217 -14.10 -18.27 -0.42
N GLY A 218 -13.05 -18.28 -1.22
CA GLY A 218 -13.07 -17.94 -2.64
C GLY A 218 -13.37 -16.45 -2.93
N VAL A 219 -13.12 -15.55 -1.98
CA VAL A 219 -13.40 -14.10 -2.10
C VAL A 219 -12.10 -13.33 -2.34
N HIS A 220 -11.97 -12.68 -3.50
CA HIS A 220 -10.80 -11.92 -3.93
C HIS A 220 -11.24 -10.51 -4.33
N LEU A 221 -11.09 -9.56 -3.42
CA LEU A 221 -11.59 -8.19 -3.62
C LEU A 221 -10.48 -7.17 -3.91
N GLY A 222 -9.19 -7.52 -3.74
CA GLY A 222 -8.07 -6.61 -3.97
C GLY A 222 -7.92 -6.27 -5.43
N VAL A 223 -7.67 -4.97 -5.73
CA VAL A 223 -7.49 -4.47 -7.09
C VAL A 223 -6.47 -3.35 -7.16
N VAL A 224 -5.88 -3.17 -8.33
CA VAL A 224 -5.23 -1.93 -8.74
C VAL A 224 -6.20 -1.18 -9.65
N ALA A 225 -6.65 0.00 -9.21
CA ALA A 225 -7.53 0.87 -9.97
C ALA A 225 -6.74 1.99 -10.63
N ILE A 226 -7.03 2.31 -11.89
CA ILE A 226 -6.46 3.43 -12.65
C ILE A 226 -7.52 4.52 -12.77
N MET A 227 -7.13 5.76 -12.45
CA MET A 227 -8.02 6.94 -12.53
C MET A 227 -8.09 7.46 -13.96
N ASP A 228 -9.31 7.53 -14.54
CA ASP A 228 -9.51 7.96 -15.94
C ASP A 228 -9.42 9.48 -16.12
N LYS A 229 -9.68 10.27 -15.10
CA LYS A 229 -9.71 11.76 -15.14
C LYS A 229 -8.33 12.29 -15.49
N HIS A 230 -7.38 12.02 -15.77
CA HIS A 230 -6.05 12.47 -16.20
C HIS A 230 -5.24 11.27 -16.67
N ARG A 231 -5.95 10.36 -17.35
CA ARG A 231 -5.35 9.15 -17.87
C ARG A 231 -4.21 9.47 -18.82
N ARG A 232 -3.09 8.78 -18.63
CA ARG A 232 -1.92 8.82 -19.49
C ARG A 232 -1.61 7.37 -19.94
N PRO A 233 -2.16 6.94 -21.09
CA PRO A 233 -2.07 5.54 -21.52
C PRO A 233 -0.65 5.00 -21.68
N SER A 234 0.31 5.87 -22.07
CA SER A 234 1.73 5.50 -22.16
C SER A 234 2.29 5.12 -20.79
N ASP A 235 2.02 5.94 -19.77
CA ASP A 235 2.54 5.74 -18.41
C ASP A 235 1.89 4.51 -17.76
N GLU A 236 0.60 4.33 -17.99
CA GLU A 236 -0.15 3.14 -17.56
C GLU A 236 0.45 1.87 -18.18
N THR A 237 0.76 1.90 -19.47
CA THR A 237 1.38 0.77 -20.18
C THR A 237 2.77 0.43 -19.61
N GLU A 238 3.59 1.45 -19.34
CA GLU A 238 4.92 1.23 -18.75
C GLU A 238 4.81 0.75 -17.29
N PHE A 239 3.85 1.27 -16.52
CA PHE A 239 3.57 0.79 -15.16
C PHE A 239 3.11 -0.68 -15.18
N ALA A 240 2.21 -1.06 -16.08
CA ALA A 240 1.71 -2.44 -16.24
C ALA A 240 2.84 -3.43 -16.57
N LYS A 241 3.73 -3.07 -17.52
CA LYS A 241 4.91 -3.90 -17.85
C LYS A 241 5.86 -4.05 -16.66
N ALA A 242 6.11 -2.97 -15.93
CA ALA A 242 6.97 -2.99 -14.75
C ALA A 242 6.35 -3.82 -13.62
N TYR A 243 5.02 -3.74 -13.44
CA TYR A 243 4.27 -4.56 -12.50
C TYR A 243 4.43 -6.05 -12.82
N ASP A 244 4.21 -6.45 -14.07
CA ASP A 244 4.36 -7.85 -14.52
C ASP A 244 5.78 -8.35 -14.31
N LYS A 245 6.78 -7.53 -14.58
CA LYS A 245 8.19 -7.87 -14.32
C LYS A 245 8.47 -8.05 -12.82
N ALA A 246 7.89 -7.19 -11.97
CA ALA A 246 7.99 -7.35 -10.53
C ALA A 246 7.32 -8.65 -10.05
N VAL A 247 6.14 -8.96 -10.58
CA VAL A 247 5.42 -10.22 -10.30
C VAL A 247 6.26 -11.43 -10.69
N GLU A 248 6.89 -11.44 -11.86
CA GLU A 248 7.78 -12.52 -12.30
C GLU A 248 8.94 -12.72 -11.32
N LEU A 249 9.59 -11.64 -10.92
CA LEU A 249 10.72 -11.67 -9.98
C LEU A 249 10.30 -12.16 -8.60
N ILE A 250 9.14 -11.71 -8.08
CA ILE A 250 8.63 -12.15 -6.78
C ILE A 250 8.25 -13.64 -6.85
N ASN A 251 7.58 -14.08 -7.89
CA ASN A 251 7.19 -15.47 -8.06
C ASN A 251 8.38 -16.43 -8.24
N LYS A 252 9.47 -15.94 -8.84
CA LYS A 252 10.72 -16.69 -9.00
C LYS A 252 11.48 -16.83 -7.69
N ASN A 253 11.65 -15.73 -6.94
CA ASN A 253 12.53 -15.68 -5.78
C ASN A 253 11.79 -15.96 -4.46
N GLY A 254 10.45 -15.84 -4.43
CA GLY A 254 9.61 -15.87 -3.24
C GLY A 254 9.59 -14.54 -2.48
N VAL A 255 8.51 -14.29 -1.74
CA VAL A 255 8.29 -13.01 -1.03
C VAL A 255 9.39 -12.72 0.01
N LYS A 256 9.89 -13.75 0.69
CA LYS A 256 10.93 -13.62 1.75
C LYS A 256 12.27 -13.10 1.24
N TYR A 257 12.56 -13.30 -0.05
CA TYR A 257 13.75 -12.73 -0.70
C TYR A 257 13.76 -11.21 -0.63
N TYR A 258 12.59 -10.57 -0.59
CA TYR A 258 12.41 -9.13 -0.53
C TYR A 258 12.25 -8.59 0.90
N ALA A 259 12.88 -9.25 1.88
CA ALA A 259 12.82 -8.89 3.29
C ALA A 259 13.12 -7.41 3.56
N ALA A 260 14.10 -6.83 2.85
CA ALA A 260 14.47 -5.42 3.00
C ALA A 260 13.31 -4.47 2.63
N LEU A 261 12.57 -4.75 1.55
CA LEU A 261 11.41 -3.97 1.13
C LEU A 261 10.25 -4.13 2.13
N ILE A 262 9.98 -5.36 2.56
CA ILE A 262 8.90 -5.67 3.50
C ILE A 262 9.14 -4.96 4.84
N LYS A 263 10.37 -4.99 5.35
CA LYS A 263 10.74 -4.26 6.57
C LYS A 263 10.62 -2.74 6.39
N LYS A 264 11.14 -2.22 5.28
CA LYS A 264 11.14 -0.78 4.98
C LYS A 264 9.73 -0.20 4.86
N TYR A 265 8.85 -0.84 4.08
CA TYR A 265 7.56 -0.27 3.71
C TYR A 265 6.38 -0.78 4.54
N MET A 266 6.50 -1.97 5.14
CA MET A 266 5.39 -2.61 5.86
C MET A 266 5.65 -2.73 7.36
N GLN A 267 6.79 -2.21 7.85
CA GLN A 267 7.20 -2.21 9.26
C GLN A 267 7.23 -3.63 9.89
N ALA A 268 7.46 -4.65 9.08
CA ALA A 268 7.61 -6.02 9.55
C ALA A 268 9.00 -6.24 10.15
N ASP A 269 9.08 -7.01 11.23
CA ASP A 269 10.34 -7.45 11.79
C ASP A 269 10.86 -8.73 11.11
N ASP A 270 12.09 -9.12 11.42
CA ASP A 270 12.73 -10.30 10.83
C ASP A 270 11.98 -11.61 11.16
N ALA A 271 11.38 -11.71 12.35
CA ALA A 271 10.59 -12.88 12.74
C ALA A 271 9.33 -12.99 11.87
N THR A 272 8.63 -11.88 11.67
CA THR A 272 7.46 -11.83 10.80
C THR A 272 7.82 -12.20 9.37
N VAL A 273 8.90 -11.62 8.81
CA VAL A 273 9.32 -11.94 7.43
C VAL A 273 9.65 -13.42 7.26
N ARG A 274 10.36 -14.03 8.21
CA ARG A 274 10.68 -15.47 8.17
C ARG A 274 9.42 -16.36 8.21
N ALA A 275 8.38 -15.91 8.92
CA ALA A 275 7.13 -16.66 9.11
C ALA A 275 6.11 -16.44 8.00
N LEU A 276 6.33 -15.49 7.05
CA LEU A 276 5.40 -15.24 5.97
C LEU A 276 5.08 -16.53 5.19
N PRO A 277 3.82 -16.73 4.77
CA PRO A 277 3.47 -17.83 3.90
C PRO A 277 4.06 -17.64 2.49
N ASP A 278 4.09 -18.72 1.72
CA ASP A 278 4.39 -18.63 0.29
C ASP A 278 3.21 -18.00 -0.43
N ILE A 279 3.46 -16.85 -1.08
CA ILE A 279 2.45 -16.07 -1.78
C ILE A 279 2.83 -15.99 -3.25
N LYS A 280 1.88 -16.28 -4.12
CA LYS A 280 2.00 -16.09 -5.57
C LYS A 280 1.20 -14.89 -6.02
N TYR A 281 1.75 -14.18 -6.97
CA TYR A 281 1.14 -13.00 -7.58
C TYR A 281 0.70 -13.30 -9.01
N THR A 282 -0.39 -12.67 -9.44
CA THR A 282 -0.87 -12.76 -10.83
C THR A 282 -0.40 -11.54 -11.62
N LYS A 283 -0.13 -11.74 -12.91
CA LYS A 283 0.13 -10.67 -13.86
C LYS A 283 -1.12 -9.82 -14.07
N VAL A 284 -0.93 -8.66 -14.70
CA VAL A 284 -2.02 -7.77 -15.09
C VAL A 284 -3.14 -8.54 -15.79
N GLY A 285 -4.36 -8.33 -15.30
CA GLY A 285 -5.58 -8.97 -15.80
C GLY A 285 -6.82 -8.51 -15.02
N PRO A 286 -8.00 -8.52 -15.62
CA PRO A 286 -9.20 -7.98 -15.01
C PRO A 286 -9.59 -8.76 -13.74
N PRO A 287 -10.19 -8.10 -12.74
CA PRO A 287 -10.70 -8.78 -11.57
C PRO A 287 -11.83 -9.76 -11.94
N ARG A 288 -11.99 -10.79 -11.14
CA ARG A 288 -13.01 -11.82 -11.37
C ARG A 288 -14.42 -11.21 -11.35
N ARG A 289 -15.22 -11.54 -12.36
CA ARG A 289 -16.60 -11.03 -12.49
C ARG A 289 -17.46 -11.34 -11.26
N ALA A 290 -17.28 -12.49 -10.64
CA ALA A 290 -18.03 -12.89 -9.45
C ALA A 290 -17.77 -11.95 -8.26
N ASP A 291 -16.51 -11.53 -8.04
CA ASP A 291 -16.14 -10.62 -6.95
C ASP A 291 -16.66 -9.20 -7.19
N LEU A 292 -16.64 -8.76 -8.46
CA LEU A 292 -17.19 -7.47 -8.85
C LEU A 292 -18.72 -7.42 -8.61
N ILE A 293 -19.45 -8.47 -8.98
CA ILE A 293 -20.89 -8.59 -8.71
C ILE A 293 -21.12 -8.59 -7.20
N MET A 294 -20.38 -9.38 -6.43
CA MET A 294 -20.49 -9.45 -4.98
C MET A 294 -20.30 -8.07 -4.31
N ALA A 295 -19.32 -7.30 -4.76
CA ALA A 295 -19.06 -5.96 -4.25
C ALA A 295 -20.22 -4.99 -4.55
N ARG A 296 -20.76 -5.02 -5.76
CA ARG A 296 -21.93 -4.22 -6.19
C ARG A 296 -23.19 -4.56 -5.43
N ASP A 297 -23.48 -5.85 -5.28
CA ASP A 297 -24.65 -6.35 -4.55
C ASP A 297 -24.58 -5.93 -3.08
N PHE A 298 -23.40 -6.03 -2.47
CA PHE A 298 -23.18 -5.54 -1.10
C PHE A 298 -23.52 -4.06 -0.96
N LEU A 299 -23.07 -3.21 -1.88
CA LEU A 299 -23.33 -1.77 -1.86
C LEU A 299 -24.80 -1.42 -2.09
N ASN A 300 -25.51 -2.19 -2.90
CA ASN A 300 -26.95 -1.98 -3.15
C ASN A 300 -27.82 -2.27 -1.92
N HIS A 301 -27.43 -3.25 -1.10
CA HIS A 301 -28.14 -3.64 0.11
C HIS A 301 -27.73 -2.86 1.37
N ASN A 302 -26.64 -2.09 1.33
CA ASN A 302 -26.09 -1.33 2.47
C ASN A 302 -26.01 0.18 2.14
N LYS A 303 -27.11 0.76 1.70
CA LYS A 303 -27.22 2.20 1.34
C LYS A 303 -27.14 3.12 2.55
#